data_43c6f7ed5bb08aba40d2627b3306bd05
#
_entry.id   43c6f7ed5bb08aba40d2627b3306bd05
#
_cell.length_a   1.000
_cell.length_b   1.000
_cell.length_c   1.000
_cell.angle_alpha   90.00
_cell.angle_beta   90.00
_cell.angle_gamma   90.00
#
_symmetry.space_group_name_H-M   'P 1'
#
loop_
_entity.id
_entity.type
_entity.pdbx_description
1 polymer ?
#
loop_
_entity_poly.entity_id
_entity_poly.type
_entity_poly.pdbx_seq_one_letter_code
_entity_poly.pdbx_strand_id
1 'polypeptide(L)'
;MTTPTSMLPSSDRAALVMAAHELRSVLQQAGINGPSPVIGLHGPLIGLSAVTAREAAELTRLIRKGLRETLKVARRLREVFLAHDLDLPDLKVDGGRIMLGEVSVPTAAQLAILLGAPRDKVEAGADATECAARWAHQVRVRDLLSDSYEAIAECILADVYAHPDCIRCNHEPSIELGSIDVEAARRLLAALRAAVP
;
A
#
# COMPACT_ATOMS: atom_id res chain seq x y z
N MET A 1 -11.16 -41.11 -3.50
CA MET A 1 -11.34 -39.71 -3.85
C MET A 1 -9.96 -39.12 -4.11
N THR A 2 -9.56 -39.07 -5.38
CA THR A 2 -8.27 -38.56 -5.83
C THR A 2 -8.42 -37.04 -6.06
N THR A 3 -7.77 -36.23 -5.23
CA THR A 3 -7.66 -34.76 -5.44
C THR A 3 -6.86 -34.50 -6.71
N PRO A 4 -7.35 -33.68 -7.65
CA PRO A 4 -6.58 -33.30 -8.82
C PRO A 4 -5.39 -32.43 -8.39
N THR A 5 -4.18 -32.91 -8.67
CA THR A 5 -2.95 -32.13 -8.55
C THR A 5 -3.05 -31.00 -9.57
N SER A 6 -3.35 -29.78 -9.11
CA SER A 6 -3.41 -28.58 -9.94
C SER A 6 -1.98 -28.28 -10.42
N MET A 7 -1.66 -28.70 -11.64
CA MET A 7 -0.41 -28.33 -12.30
C MET A 7 -0.49 -26.86 -12.71
N LEU A 8 0.46 -26.05 -12.28
CA LEU A 8 0.62 -24.67 -12.70
C LEU A 8 0.77 -24.59 -14.23
N PRO A 9 0.18 -23.57 -14.89
CA PRO A 9 0.39 -23.33 -16.31
C PRO A 9 1.89 -23.13 -16.61
N SER A 10 2.33 -23.58 -17.80
CA SER A 10 3.75 -23.59 -18.18
C SER A 10 4.41 -22.22 -18.12
N SER A 11 3.67 -21.15 -18.39
CA SER A 11 4.13 -19.76 -18.28
C SER A 11 4.54 -19.38 -16.86
N ASP A 12 3.72 -19.75 -15.87
CA ASP A 12 3.97 -19.42 -14.46
C ASP A 12 5.18 -20.18 -13.92
N ARG A 13 5.37 -21.41 -14.38
CA ARG A 13 6.55 -22.21 -14.02
C ARG A 13 7.84 -21.61 -14.59
N ALA A 14 7.83 -21.11 -15.83
CA ALA A 14 8.98 -20.44 -16.43
C ALA A 14 9.31 -19.15 -15.66
N ALA A 15 8.32 -18.34 -15.29
CA ALA A 15 8.51 -17.14 -14.49
C ALA A 15 9.13 -17.45 -13.11
N LEU A 16 8.67 -18.52 -12.44
CA LEU A 16 9.24 -18.97 -11.16
C LEU A 16 10.71 -19.41 -11.29
N VAL A 17 11.07 -20.12 -12.38
CA VAL A 17 12.44 -20.53 -12.63
C VAL A 17 13.35 -19.32 -12.82
N MET A 18 12.91 -18.34 -13.61
CA MET A 18 13.65 -17.09 -13.84
C MET A 18 13.83 -16.31 -12.52
N ALA A 19 12.77 -16.13 -11.75
CA ALA A 19 12.82 -15.44 -10.47
C ALA A 19 13.73 -16.14 -9.45
N ALA A 20 13.71 -17.48 -9.39
CA ALA A 20 14.60 -18.26 -8.53
C ALA A 20 16.08 -18.12 -8.94
N HIS A 21 16.35 -18.08 -10.25
CA HIS A 21 17.70 -17.87 -10.78
C HIS A 21 18.23 -16.46 -10.47
N GLU A 22 17.41 -15.44 -10.69
CA GLU A 22 17.74 -14.05 -10.38
C GLU A 22 17.99 -13.86 -8.88
N LEU A 23 17.11 -14.38 -8.02
CA LEU A 23 17.31 -14.34 -6.58
C LEU A 23 18.62 -15.01 -6.15
N ARG A 24 18.95 -16.15 -6.74
CA ARG A 24 20.24 -16.83 -6.48
C ARG A 24 21.42 -15.94 -6.86
N SER A 25 21.39 -15.34 -8.05
CA SER A 25 22.44 -14.44 -8.55
C SER A 25 22.64 -13.24 -7.62
N VAL A 26 21.55 -12.59 -7.19
CA VAL A 26 21.59 -11.44 -6.27
C VAL A 26 22.15 -11.83 -4.90
N LEU A 27 21.73 -12.99 -4.35
CA LEU A 27 22.25 -13.49 -3.10
C LEU A 27 23.75 -13.75 -3.15
N GLN A 28 24.26 -14.38 -4.24
CA GLN A 28 25.68 -14.62 -4.46
C GLN A 28 26.47 -13.31 -4.57
N GLN A 29 25.97 -12.33 -5.31
CA GLN A 29 26.59 -10.99 -5.43
C GLN A 29 26.64 -10.27 -4.07
N ALA A 30 25.68 -10.54 -3.18
CA ALA A 30 25.65 -10.03 -1.81
C ALA A 30 26.56 -10.81 -0.84
N GLY A 31 27.27 -11.85 -1.33
CA GLY A 31 28.11 -12.71 -0.49
C GLY A 31 27.33 -13.72 0.36
N ILE A 32 26.07 -13.97 0.06
CA ILE A 32 25.18 -14.90 0.75
C ILE A 32 25.08 -16.17 -0.08
N ASN A 33 25.91 -17.16 0.23
CA ASN A 33 26.08 -18.36 -0.60
C ASN A 33 25.34 -19.59 -0.08
N GLY A 34 24.83 -19.57 1.16
CA GLY A 34 24.18 -20.72 1.80
C GLY A 34 22.77 -20.99 1.30
N PRO A 35 21.85 -20.00 1.27
CA PRO A 35 20.48 -20.25 0.88
C PRO A 35 20.34 -20.42 -0.64
N SER A 36 19.89 -21.60 -1.04
CA SER A 36 19.51 -21.86 -2.45
C SER A 36 18.01 -21.69 -2.62
N PRO A 37 17.54 -20.84 -3.57
CA PRO A 37 16.15 -20.78 -3.93
C PRO A 37 15.67 -22.12 -4.50
N VAL A 38 14.58 -22.63 -3.96
CA VAL A 38 13.94 -23.91 -4.35
C VAL A 38 12.51 -23.60 -4.75
N ILE A 39 12.09 -24.07 -5.92
CA ILE A 39 10.70 -23.95 -6.36
C ILE A 39 9.86 -24.98 -5.62
N GLY A 40 8.80 -24.51 -4.95
CA GLY A 40 7.89 -25.36 -4.22
C GLY A 40 7.14 -26.33 -5.15
N LEU A 41 6.88 -27.55 -4.67
CA LEU A 41 6.11 -28.56 -5.39
C LEU A 41 4.60 -28.25 -5.38
N HIS A 42 4.14 -27.47 -4.41
CA HIS A 42 2.73 -27.15 -4.20
C HIS A 42 2.51 -25.63 -4.24
N GLY A 43 2.27 -25.10 -5.44
CA GLY A 43 1.94 -23.68 -5.66
C GLY A 43 3.10 -22.81 -6.15
N PRO A 44 2.83 -21.52 -6.45
CA PRO A 44 3.78 -20.57 -7.01
C PRO A 44 4.73 -19.99 -5.94
N LEU A 45 5.44 -20.83 -5.22
CA LEU A 45 6.31 -20.44 -4.11
C LEU A 45 7.77 -20.72 -4.42
N ILE A 46 8.63 -19.76 -4.09
CA ILE A 46 10.08 -19.92 -4.04
C ILE A 46 10.48 -19.98 -2.57
N GLY A 47 10.89 -21.17 -2.10
CA GLY A 47 11.46 -21.34 -0.76
C GLY A 47 12.97 -21.03 -0.76
N LEU A 48 13.48 -20.52 0.34
CA LEU A 48 14.91 -20.53 0.60
C LEU A 48 15.26 -21.75 1.44
N SER A 49 16.37 -22.41 1.12
CA SER A 49 16.91 -23.47 1.98
C SER A 49 17.31 -22.92 3.37
N ALA A 50 17.75 -23.79 4.26
CA ALA A 50 18.17 -23.37 5.60
C ALA A 50 19.21 -22.25 5.54
N VAL A 51 19.03 -21.22 6.36
CA VAL A 51 19.86 -20.02 6.47
C VAL A 51 20.56 -20.06 7.82
N THR A 52 21.86 -19.83 7.86
CA THR A 52 22.57 -19.65 9.11
C THR A 52 22.20 -18.31 9.79
N ALA A 53 22.41 -18.20 11.08
CA ALA A 53 22.14 -16.95 11.82
C ALA A 53 22.93 -15.75 11.23
N ARG A 54 24.15 -15.99 10.77
CA ARG A 54 24.98 -14.95 10.12
C ARG A 54 24.38 -14.48 8.79
N GLU A 55 23.95 -15.41 7.94
CA GLU A 55 23.32 -15.09 6.65
C GLU A 55 21.96 -14.40 6.85
N ALA A 56 21.17 -14.83 7.84
CA ALA A 56 19.93 -14.17 8.18
C ALA A 56 20.15 -12.71 8.65
N ALA A 57 21.19 -12.46 9.44
CA ALA A 57 21.56 -11.11 9.85
C ALA A 57 21.98 -10.24 8.65
N GLU A 58 22.76 -10.78 7.72
CA GLU A 58 23.19 -10.07 6.52
C GLU A 58 22.02 -9.78 5.57
N LEU A 59 21.12 -10.74 5.33
CA LEU A 59 19.87 -10.53 4.61
C LEU A 59 19.04 -9.40 5.24
N THR A 60 18.88 -9.44 6.57
CA THR A 60 18.16 -8.39 7.30
C THR A 60 18.78 -7.02 7.09
N ARG A 61 20.12 -6.94 7.12
CA ARG A 61 20.86 -5.69 6.89
C ARG A 61 20.63 -5.16 5.48
N LEU A 62 20.70 -6.03 4.46
CA LEU A 62 20.51 -5.66 3.05
C LEU A 62 19.07 -5.22 2.78
N ILE A 63 18.08 -5.93 3.30
CA ILE A 63 16.67 -5.57 3.19
C ILE A 63 16.43 -4.20 3.84
N ARG A 64 16.91 -3.99 5.07
CA ARG A 64 16.78 -2.69 5.75
C ARG A 64 17.48 -1.56 4.99
N LYS A 65 18.63 -1.83 4.37
CA LYS A 65 19.34 -0.85 3.53
C LYS A 65 18.51 -0.51 2.29
N GLY A 66 17.94 -1.52 1.61
CA GLY A 66 17.08 -1.32 0.43
C GLY A 66 15.80 -0.54 0.76
N LEU A 67 15.19 -0.80 1.92
CA LEU A 67 13.97 -0.14 2.37
C LEU A 67 14.18 1.18 3.12
N ARG A 68 15.42 1.60 3.33
CA ARG A 68 15.75 2.74 4.20
C ARG A 68 15.02 4.03 3.81
N GLU A 69 15.00 4.35 2.53
CA GLU A 69 14.34 5.57 2.05
C GLU A 69 12.82 5.45 2.16
N THR A 70 12.25 4.30 1.82
CA THR A 70 10.81 4.04 1.96
C THR A 70 10.36 4.20 3.41
N LEU A 71 11.07 3.58 4.35
CA LEU A 71 10.79 3.68 5.78
C LEU A 71 10.93 5.11 6.31
N LYS A 72 11.93 5.85 5.81
CA LYS A 72 12.13 7.26 6.19
C LYS A 72 10.99 8.15 5.68
N VAL A 73 10.54 7.95 4.43
CA VAL A 73 9.43 8.71 3.85
C VAL A 73 8.12 8.35 4.55
N ALA A 74 7.84 7.07 4.79
CA ALA A 74 6.64 6.61 5.50
C ALA A 74 6.53 7.23 6.91
N ARG A 75 7.66 7.29 7.66
CA ARG A 75 7.69 7.95 8.97
C ARG A 75 7.37 9.44 8.87
N ARG A 76 7.97 10.15 7.90
CA ARG A 76 7.71 11.57 7.69
C ARG A 76 6.27 11.85 7.25
N LEU A 77 5.67 10.97 6.44
CA LEU A 77 4.27 11.06 6.09
C LEU A 77 3.40 10.94 7.34
N ARG A 78 3.65 9.95 8.21
CA ARG A 78 2.92 9.80 9.47
C ARG A 78 3.02 11.05 10.35
N GLU A 79 4.21 11.63 10.48
CA GLU A 79 4.42 12.87 11.24
C GLU A 79 3.60 14.05 10.68
N VAL A 80 3.54 14.19 9.35
CA VAL A 80 2.78 15.26 8.69
C VAL A 80 1.28 15.00 8.76
N PHE A 81 0.82 13.77 8.58
CA PHE A 81 -0.59 13.43 8.78
C PHE A 81 -1.06 13.78 10.20
N LEU A 82 -0.30 13.38 11.21
CA LEU A 82 -0.60 13.73 12.61
C LEU A 82 -0.61 15.25 12.86
N ALA A 83 0.27 16.01 12.19
CA ALA A 83 0.28 17.46 12.29
C ALA A 83 -0.96 18.15 11.68
N HIS A 84 -1.70 17.44 10.82
CA HIS A 84 -2.99 17.86 10.27
C HIS A 84 -4.20 17.20 10.96
N ASP A 85 -4.00 16.58 12.11
CA ASP A 85 -5.02 15.81 12.84
C ASP A 85 -5.61 14.65 12.01
N LEU A 86 -4.84 14.12 11.04
CA LEU A 86 -5.19 12.96 10.24
C LEU A 86 -4.54 11.71 10.85
N ASP A 87 -5.35 10.79 11.35
CA ASP A 87 -4.87 9.50 11.83
C ASP A 87 -4.99 8.43 10.74
N LEU A 88 -3.84 7.85 10.37
CA LEU A 88 -3.72 6.73 9.44
C LEU A 88 -3.07 5.55 10.18
N PRO A 89 -3.84 4.81 10.99
CA PRO A 89 -3.30 3.77 11.86
C PRO A 89 -2.62 2.63 11.07
N ASP A 90 -3.12 2.32 9.89
CA ASP A 90 -2.64 1.23 9.03
C ASP A 90 -1.50 1.61 8.10
N LEU A 91 -0.99 2.84 8.19
CA LEU A 91 0.14 3.28 7.38
C LEU A 91 1.38 2.43 7.71
N LYS A 92 1.85 1.66 6.75
CA LYS A 92 3.00 0.74 6.88
C LYS A 92 3.78 0.62 5.59
N VAL A 93 4.96 0.03 5.67
CA VAL A 93 5.74 -0.35 4.49
C VAL A 93 5.58 -1.85 4.26
N ASP A 94 5.16 -2.22 3.06
CA ASP A 94 5.00 -3.60 2.63
C ASP A 94 5.49 -3.73 1.18
N GLY A 95 6.26 -4.78 0.88
CA GLY A 95 6.82 -5.04 -0.45
C GLY A 95 7.60 -3.86 -1.07
N GLY A 96 8.18 -2.97 -0.25
CA GLY A 96 8.88 -1.77 -0.72
C GLY A 96 7.97 -0.59 -1.07
N ARG A 97 6.66 -0.74 -0.96
CA ARG A 97 5.65 0.30 -1.14
C ARG A 97 5.17 0.82 0.20
N ILE A 98 4.58 1.99 0.21
CA ILE A 98 3.92 2.57 1.39
C ILE A 98 2.43 2.30 1.25
N MET A 99 1.90 1.44 2.12
CA MET A 99 0.47 1.21 2.27
C MET A 99 -0.08 2.36 3.11
N LEU A 100 -1.06 3.09 2.59
CA LEU A 100 -1.71 4.18 3.32
C LEU A 100 -2.78 3.64 4.26
N GLY A 101 -3.36 2.49 3.91
CA GLY A 101 -4.37 1.81 4.71
C GLY A 101 -5.77 2.36 4.52
N GLU A 102 -6.62 2.04 5.48
CA GLU A 102 -8.02 2.40 5.51
C GLU A 102 -8.24 3.60 6.43
N VAL A 103 -9.09 4.53 6.02
CA VAL A 103 -9.42 5.73 6.78
C VAL A 103 -10.92 5.97 6.83
N SER A 104 -11.38 6.68 7.83
CA SER A 104 -12.78 7.12 7.90
C SER A 104 -13.13 8.10 6.78
N VAL A 105 -14.40 8.18 6.39
CA VAL A 105 -14.86 9.13 5.36
C VAL A 105 -14.52 10.58 5.73
N PRO A 106 -14.69 11.06 6.99
CA PRO A 106 -14.25 12.40 7.38
C PRO A 106 -12.74 12.63 7.21
N THR A 107 -11.91 11.65 7.58
CA THR A 107 -10.44 11.74 7.39
C THR A 107 -10.07 11.85 5.91
N ALA A 108 -10.69 11.03 5.04
CA ALA A 108 -10.51 11.11 3.59
C ALA A 108 -10.97 12.46 3.01
N ALA A 109 -12.10 12.99 3.50
CA ALA A 109 -12.62 14.29 3.11
C ALA A 109 -11.64 15.42 3.47
N GLN A 110 -11.11 15.42 4.68
CA GLN A 110 -10.12 16.38 5.12
C GLN A 110 -8.83 16.28 4.30
N LEU A 111 -8.38 15.06 4.02
CA LEU A 111 -7.22 14.81 3.16
C LEU A 111 -7.45 15.37 1.75
N ALA A 112 -8.63 15.13 1.15
CA ALA A 112 -8.97 15.67 -0.18
C ALA A 112 -8.90 17.21 -0.19
N ILE A 113 -9.44 17.89 0.84
CA ILE A 113 -9.38 19.35 0.98
C ILE A 113 -7.92 19.84 1.09
N LEU A 114 -7.09 19.19 1.88
CA LEU A 114 -5.67 19.53 2.01
C LEU A 114 -4.90 19.36 0.69
N LEU A 115 -5.35 18.44 -0.16
CA LEU A 115 -4.80 18.23 -1.50
C LEU A 115 -5.43 19.14 -2.58
N GLY A 116 -6.30 20.09 -2.18
CA GLY A 116 -6.85 21.10 -3.08
C GLY A 116 -8.25 20.79 -3.63
N ALA A 117 -8.94 19.76 -3.16
CA ALA A 117 -10.34 19.53 -3.52
C ALA A 117 -11.21 20.70 -3.04
N PRO A 118 -12.20 21.16 -3.84
CA PRO A 118 -13.13 22.20 -3.43
C PRO A 118 -13.94 21.78 -2.21
N ARG A 119 -13.83 22.53 -1.12
CA ARG A 119 -14.48 22.23 0.18
C ARG A 119 -15.98 22.05 0.04
N ASP A 120 -16.65 22.93 -0.71
CA ASP A 120 -18.10 22.86 -0.96
C ASP A 120 -18.53 21.54 -1.59
N LYS A 121 -17.73 21.00 -2.50
CA LYS A 121 -17.99 19.70 -3.15
C LYS A 121 -17.75 18.52 -2.20
N VAL A 122 -16.70 18.61 -1.39
CA VAL A 122 -16.36 17.55 -0.41
C VAL A 122 -17.42 17.48 0.68
N GLU A 123 -17.86 18.61 1.23
CA GLU A 123 -18.84 18.68 2.32
C GLU A 123 -20.29 18.44 1.85
N ALA A 124 -20.57 18.51 0.55
CA ALA A 124 -21.89 18.25 0.01
C ALA A 124 -22.42 16.87 0.41
N GLY A 125 -23.51 16.83 1.20
CA GLY A 125 -24.15 15.60 1.66
C GLY A 125 -23.44 14.91 2.83
N ALA A 126 -22.51 15.57 3.53
CA ALA A 126 -21.86 15.03 4.72
C ALA A 126 -22.88 14.70 5.86
N ASP A 127 -23.95 15.50 5.98
CA ASP A 127 -24.99 15.33 7.00
C ASP A 127 -26.13 14.38 6.54
N ALA A 128 -25.95 13.65 5.44
CA ALA A 128 -26.97 12.77 4.91
C ALA A 128 -27.27 11.61 5.87
N THR A 129 -28.54 11.44 6.21
CA THR A 129 -29.01 10.36 7.09
C THR A 129 -29.45 9.12 6.31
N GLU A 130 -29.90 9.29 5.07
CA GLU A 130 -30.31 8.19 4.21
C GLU A 130 -29.10 7.38 3.70
N CYS A 131 -29.21 6.06 3.70
CA CYS A 131 -28.13 5.16 3.29
C CYS A 131 -27.62 5.44 1.87
N ALA A 132 -28.53 5.67 0.91
CA ALA A 132 -28.15 5.98 -0.48
C ALA A 132 -27.41 7.32 -0.59
N ALA A 133 -27.82 8.33 0.17
CA ALA A 133 -27.18 9.64 0.16
C ALA A 133 -25.81 9.60 0.86
N ARG A 134 -25.65 8.84 1.95
CA ARG A 134 -24.35 8.58 2.59
C ARG A 134 -23.39 7.87 1.66
N TRP A 135 -23.87 6.85 0.95
CA TRP A 135 -23.05 6.17 -0.06
C TRP A 135 -22.62 7.10 -1.19
N ALA A 136 -23.54 7.93 -1.71
CA ALA A 136 -23.22 8.91 -2.76
C ALA A 136 -22.18 9.94 -2.29
N HIS A 137 -22.27 10.37 -1.01
CA HIS A 137 -21.25 11.24 -0.41
C HIS A 137 -19.88 10.54 -0.32
N GLN A 138 -19.84 9.31 0.17
CA GLN A 138 -18.60 8.53 0.30
C GLN A 138 -17.90 8.31 -1.05
N VAL A 139 -18.66 7.94 -2.09
CA VAL A 139 -18.14 7.78 -3.45
C VAL A 139 -17.58 9.11 -3.97
N ARG A 140 -18.28 10.21 -3.74
CA ARG A 140 -17.81 11.55 -4.15
C ARG A 140 -16.52 11.93 -3.44
N VAL A 141 -16.41 11.69 -2.13
CA VAL A 141 -15.17 11.96 -1.36
C VAL A 141 -14.01 11.13 -1.91
N ARG A 142 -14.23 9.84 -2.21
CA ARG A 142 -13.25 8.98 -2.84
C ARG A 142 -12.76 9.55 -4.17
N ASP A 143 -13.69 9.95 -5.06
CA ASP A 143 -13.37 10.45 -6.39
C ASP A 143 -12.60 11.77 -6.31
N LEU A 144 -13.07 12.73 -5.49
CA LEU A 144 -12.38 14.00 -5.27
C LEU A 144 -10.99 13.82 -4.67
N LEU A 145 -10.82 12.86 -3.76
CA LEU A 145 -9.51 12.54 -3.20
C LEU A 145 -8.58 11.97 -4.28
N SER A 146 -9.09 11.03 -5.10
CA SER A 146 -8.31 10.44 -6.19
C SER A 146 -7.87 11.50 -7.21
N ASP A 147 -8.79 12.36 -7.65
CA ASP A 147 -8.50 13.44 -8.60
C ASP A 147 -7.48 14.43 -8.05
N SER A 148 -7.63 14.84 -6.78
CA SER A 148 -6.71 15.78 -6.14
C SER A 148 -5.32 15.18 -5.93
N TYR A 149 -5.26 13.90 -5.60
CA TYR A 149 -4.00 13.19 -5.47
C TYR A 149 -3.30 13.04 -6.83
N GLU A 150 -4.04 12.65 -7.90
CA GLU A 150 -3.49 12.52 -9.24
C GLU A 150 -2.89 13.85 -9.74
N ALA A 151 -3.57 14.97 -9.48
CA ALA A 151 -3.09 16.30 -9.84
C ALA A 151 -1.74 16.66 -9.18
N ILE A 152 -1.47 16.14 -7.98
CA ILE A 152 -0.25 16.41 -7.20
C ILE A 152 0.86 15.41 -7.49
N ALA A 153 0.50 14.12 -7.46
CA ALA A 153 1.46 13.04 -7.54
C ALA A 153 1.82 12.66 -8.98
N GLU A 154 1.09 13.18 -9.98
CA GLU A 154 1.19 12.80 -11.40
C GLU A 154 1.07 11.28 -11.60
N CYS A 155 0.40 10.61 -10.67
CA CYS A 155 0.11 9.19 -10.73
C CYS A 155 -1.23 8.92 -10.03
N ILE A 156 -1.93 7.91 -10.50
CA ILE A 156 -3.21 7.48 -9.94
C ILE A 156 -2.96 6.79 -8.59
N LEU A 157 -3.79 7.07 -7.59
CA LEU A 157 -3.90 6.22 -6.41
C LEU A 157 -4.46 4.87 -6.89
N ALA A 158 -3.59 3.87 -6.98
CA ALA A 158 -4.03 2.53 -7.29
C ALA A 158 -4.82 1.96 -6.09
N ASP A 159 -5.93 1.30 -6.40
CA ASP A 159 -6.73 0.56 -5.43
C ASP A 159 -7.48 1.41 -4.37
N VAL A 160 -7.87 2.65 -4.71
CA VAL A 160 -8.77 3.43 -3.85
C VAL A 160 -10.18 2.84 -3.91
N TYR A 161 -10.64 2.35 -2.79
CA TYR A 161 -11.94 1.68 -2.71
C TYR A 161 -12.77 2.25 -1.55
N ALA A 162 -14.07 2.47 -1.79
CA ALA A 162 -15.03 2.87 -0.77
C ALA A 162 -15.74 1.63 -0.21
N HIS A 163 -15.59 1.38 1.09
CA HIS A 163 -16.28 0.30 1.79
C HIS A 163 -17.63 0.78 2.31
N PRO A 164 -18.75 0.19 1.84
CA PRO A 164 -20.06 0.60 2.29
C PRO A 164 -20.29 0.24 3.76
N ASP A 165 -21.21 0.94 4.38
CA ASP A 165 -21.79 0.55 5.67
C ASP A 165 -22.34 -0.88 5.58
N CYS A 166 -21.77 -1.78 6.35
CA CYS A 166 -22.14 -3.19 6.31
C CYS A 166 -22.73 -3.62 7.67
N ILE A 167 -24.06 -3.69 7.73
CA ILE A 167 -24.78 -4.14 8.92
C ILE A 167 -24.37 -5.56 9.36
N ARG A 168 -23.96 -6.42 8.41
CA ARG A 168 -23.56 -7.80 8.72
C ARG A 168 -22.20 -7.91 9.39
N CYS A 169 -21.24 -7.08 8.98
CA CYS A 169 -19.88 -7.11 9.52
C CYS A 169 -19.63 -6.00 10.54
N ASN A 170 -20.63 -5.16 10.83
CA ASN A 170 -20.52 -4.00 11.73
C ASN A 170 -19.32 -3.10 11.37
N HIS A 171 -19.07 -2.97 10.06
CA HIS A 171 -17.99 -2.17 9.54
C HIS A 171 -18.50 -0.75 9.30
N GLU A 172 -17.84 0.23 9.87
CA GLU A 172 -18.15 1.63 9.61
C GLU A 172 -17.73 2.01 8.17
N PRO A 173 -18.43 2.98 7.55
CA PRO A 173 -18.07 3.47 6.22
C PRO A 173 -16.64 4.01 6.20
N SER A 174 -15.84 3.52 5.27
CA SER A 174 -14.41 3.84 5.19
C SER A 174 -13.92 3.89 3.74
N ILE A 175 -12.76 4.45 3.54
CA ILE A 175 -12.09 4.54 2.25
C ILE A 175 -10.71 3.92 2.37
N GLU A 176 -10.46 2.87 1.61
CA GLU A 176 -9.12 2.31 1.46
C GLU A 176 -8.32 3.18 0.48
N LEU A 177 -7.12 3.59 0.88
CA LEU A 177 -6.26 4.51 0.12
C LEU A 177 -5.23 3.77 -0.75
N GLY A 178 -5.16 2.43 -0.63
CA GLY A 178 -4.23 1.62 -1.39
C GLY A 178 -2.76 1.84 -1.04
N SER A 179 -1.89 1.70 -2.05
CA SER A 179 -0.44 1.78 -1.87
C SER A 179 0.21 2.75 -2.84
N ILE A 180 1.27 3.42 -2.39
CA ILE A 180 2.06 4.36 -3.18
C ILE A 180 3.55 3.98 -3.17
N ASP A 181 4.27 4.35 -4.21
CA ASP A 181 5.72 4.24 -4.24
C ASP A 181 6.40 5.40 -3.49
N VAL A 182 7.72 5.34 -3.34
CA VAL A 182 8.48 6.35 -2.60
C VAL A 182 8.43 7.73 -3.26
N GLU A 183 8.36 7.80 -4.58
CA GLU A 183 8.36 9.06 -5.30
C GLU A 183 7.01 9.76 -5.17
N ALA A 184 5.91 9.05 -5.37
CA ALA A 184 4.56 9.55 -5.12
C ALA A 184 4.37 9.98 -3.65
N ALA A 185 4.93 9.23 -2.71
CA ALA A 185 4.92 9.58 -1.30
C ALA A 185 5.70 10.87 -0.99
N ARG A 186 6.81 11.14 -1.69
CA ARG A 186 7.55 12.40 -1.56
C ARG A 186 6.75 13.59 -2.06
N ARG A 187 6.03 13.44 -3.19
CA ARG A 187 5.16 14.48 -3.74
C ARG A 187 4.00 14.76 -2.80
N LEU A 188 3.34 13.73 -2.30
CA LEU A 188 2.29 13.84 -1.29
C LEU A 188 2.79 14.57 -0.03
N LEU A 189 3.96 14.18 0.48
CA LEU A 189 4.60 14.82 1.63
C LEU A 189 4.88 16.31 1.39
N ALA A 190 5.34 16.67 0.19
CA ALA A 190 5.59 18.07 -0.19
C ALA A 190 4.29 18.88 -0.24
N ALA A 191 3.23 18.32 -0.83
CA ALA A 191 1.92 18.97 -0.91
C ALA A 191 1.32 19.21 0.48
N LEU A 192 1.30 18.19 1.34
CA LEU A 192 0.79 18.32 2.71
C LEU A 192 1.55 19.34 3.54
N ARG A 193 2.86 19.47 3.35
CA ARG A 193 3.67 20.51 4.01
C ARG A 193 3.38 21.92 3.50
N ALA A 194 3.07 22.04 2.21
CA ALA A 194 2.69 23.33 1.62
C ALA A 194 1.27 23.76 2.04
N ALA A 195 0.41 22.83 2.42
CA ALA A 195 -0.94 23.10 2.93
C ALA A 195 -0.98 23.53 4.41
N VAL A 196 0.16 23.49 5.12
CA VAL A 196 0.24 24.05 6.49
C VAL A 196 0.15 25.57 6.39
N PRO A 197 -0.81 26.22 7.04
CA PRO A 197 -0.96 27.68 7.05
C PRO A 197 0.19 28.37 7.78
#